data_06f878d69d4c2c064e4c137763932c40
#
_entry.id   06f878d69d4c2c064e4c137763932c40
#
_cell.length_a   1.000
_cell.length_b   1.000
_cell.length_c   1.000
_cell.angle_alpha   90.00
_cell.angle_beta   90.00
_cell.angle_gamma   90.00
#
_symmetry.space_group_name_H-M   'P 1'
#
loop_
_entity.id
_entity.type
_entity.pdbx_description
1 polymer ?
#
loop_
_entity_poly.entity_id
_entity_poly.type
_entity_poly.pdbx_seq_one_letter_code
_entity_poly.pdbx_strand_id
1 'polypeptide(L)'
;MSREPGTGSETSTISLWLDPQACPAERPPVAAMSDATRTLHQGIDDHARRSGVPYLHPDEPTVQLDLLGSAKVIEWQEAKAAFLFASEGCWSGLPHLYARYGTTATAQLIEKLRVIEHATSAIVCDSGMQATALAFDALMEPGGHAVLMRQVYNKTRSYLEWMAARLGGSVTVVDDGDMAALAAAIRPETRFVFAETFTNPLVRAQDLDALRSVIAAARDRAPGLRLVLDSTIATPWAFKTPLLDQGIDIVVASGTKSLGGNDRDLWGYIATNDTQFANAVMDLVAMRGGILDWRRATAILSTIDDADGTHARRSATAAKVARFLTSHPKVSEVFHPSLATHVDAAAIARQYVRPGSLLSFRVKDADEDRARHLADVLATTVIVRYALSFDGLATKVNHHRTVSEYFTALDQLKRNGFDRLIRLAVGLEEADDLIAALNWTLHHGDSISTADLAAWQTQRAADLSHR
;
A
#
# COMPACT_ATOMS: atom_id res chain seq x y z
N MET A 1 -60.10 39.85 25.62
CA MET A 1 -60.53 38.50 25.23
C MET A 1 -59.33 37.77 24.66
N SER A 2 -58.65 37.07 25.53
CA SER A 2 -57.47 36.27 25.27
C SER A 2 -57.92 34.89 24.79
N ARG A 3 -57.39 34.46 23.64
CA ARG A 3 -57.45 33.06 23.22
C ARG A 3 -56.10 32.40 23.52
N GLU A 4 -56.12 31.46 24.44
CA GLU A 4 -55.02 30.53 24.64
C GLU A 4 -54.87 29.59 23.44
N PRO A 5 -53.65 29.27 23.00
CA PRO A 5 -53.42 28.20 22.05
C PRO A 5 -53.44 26.87 22.75
N GLY A 6 -54.30 25.97 22.30
CA GLY A 6 -54.36 24.59 22.78
C GLY A 6 -53.06 23.85 22.53
N THR A 7 -52.51 23.33 23.58
CA THR A 7 -51.40 22.34 23.57
C THR A 7 -51.95 20.99 23.15
N GLY A 8 -52.01 20.72 21.88
CA GLY A 8 -52.08 19.36 21.39
C GLY A 8 -50.66 18.83 21.16
N SER A 9 -50.14 18.09 22.11
CA SER A 9 -48.91 17.33 21.92
C SER A 9 -49.19 16.15 20.98
N GLU A 10 -48.96 16.36 19.69
CA GLU A 10 -48.69 15.24 18.84
C GLU A 10 -47.31 14.66 19.22
N THR A 11 -47.29 13.76 20.18
CA THR A 11 -46.16 12.88 20.40
C THR A 11 -46.02 12.04 19.15
N SER A 12 -45.03 12.39 18.31
CA SER A 12 -44.74 11.62 17.10
C SER A 12 -44.49 10.17 17.51
N THR A 13 -45.05 9.23 16.76
CA THR A 13 -44.88 7.79 16.97
C THR A 13 -43.41 7.37 17.07
N ILE A 14 -42.50 8.19 16.58
CA ILE A 14 -41.04 7.99 16.59
C ILE A 14 -40.45 8.13 18.01
N SER A 15 -41.00 9.00 18.89
CA SER A 15 -40.50 9.17 20.24
C SER A 15 -40.76 7.96 21.15
N LEU A 16 -41.81 7.18 20.86
CA LEU A 16 -42.15 5.95 21.60
C LEU A 16 -41.15 4.79 21.35
N TRP A 17 -40.43 4.84 20.25
CA TRP A 17 -39.42 3.82 19.92
C TRP A 17 -38.05 4.09 20.54
N LEU A 18 -37.80 5.32 21.01
CA LEU A 18 -36.52 5.76 21.55
C LEU A 18 -36.48 5.84 23.07
N ASP A 19 -37.63 5.71 23.76
CA ASP A 19 -37.71 5.71 25.21
C ASP A 19 -37.93 4.29 25.76
N PRO A 20 -36.90 3.62 26.30
CA PRO A 20 -37.04 2.27 26.85
C PRO A 20 -37.97 2.19 28.07
N GLN A 21 -38.26 3.31 28.73
CA GLN A 21 -39.17 3.37 29.88
C GLN A 21 -40.63 3.56 29.46
N ALA A 22 -40.88 4.06 28.24
CA ALA A 22 -42.20 4.24 27.69
C ALA A 22 -42.61 3.06 26.79
N CYS A 23 -41.77 2.04 26.63
CA CYS A 23 -42.09 0.89 25.77
C CYS A 23 -43.15 -0.01 26.44
N PRO A 24 -44.39 -0.09 25.95
CA PRO A 24 -45.35 -1.06 26.44
C PRO A 24 -44.81 -2.47 26.18
N ALA A 25 -45.14 -3.40 27.04
CA ALA A 25 -44.71 -4.82 26.90
C ALA A 25 -45.11 -5.48 25.57
N GLU A 26 -45.98 -4.84 24.79
CA GLU A 26 -46.41 -5.31 23.45
C GLU A 26 -45.83 -4.40 22.37
N ARG A 27 -45.06 -4.99 21.48
CA ARG A 27 -44.58 -4.30 20.25
C ARG A 27 -45.77 -3.85 19.42
N PRO A 28 -45.69 -2.66 18.75
CA PRO A 28 -46.72 -2.29 17.78
C PRO A 28 -46.91 -3.42 16.76
N PRO A 29 -48.14 -3.89 16.53
CA PRO A 29 -48.35 -5.00 15.62
C PRO A 29 -47.94 -4.59 14.20
N VAL A 30 -47.21 -5.45 13.49
CA VAL A 30 -46.84 -5.25 12.07
C VAL A 30 -48.06 -4.92 11.19
N ALA A 31 -49.27 -5.40 11.60
CA ALA A 31 -50.53 -5.08 10.97
C ALA A 31 -50.91 -3.58 10.98
N ALA A 32 -50.30 -2.77 11.87
CA ALA A 32 -50.52 -1.33 11.93
C ALA A 32 -49.65 -0.55 10.91
N MET A 33 -48.69 -1.19 10.28
CA MET A 33 -47.85 -0.54 9.24
C MET A 33 -48.62 -0.41 7.94
N SER A 34 -48.43 0.72 7.25
CA SER A 34 -48.97 0.90 5.91
C SER A 34 -48.41 -0.14 4.93
N ASP A 35 -49.17 -0.47 3.89
CA ASP A 35 -48.72 -1.41 2.86
C ASP A 35 -47.42 -0.90 2.17
N ALA A 36 -47.29 0.41 1.98
CA ALA A 36 -46.06 1.01 1.42
C ALA A 36 -44.83 0.73 2.29
N THR A 37 -44.93 0.91 3.61
CA THR A 37 -43.85 0.63 4.55
C THR A 37 -43.51 -0.87 4.58
N ARG A 38 -44.52 -1.72 4.61
CA ARG A 38 -44.33 -3.16 4.59
C ARG A 38 -43.64 -3.63 3.31
N THR A 39 -44.12 -3.13 2.15
CA THR A 39 -43.53 -3.44 0.84
C THR A 39 -42.10 -2.99 0.73
N LEU A 40 -41.76 -1.79 1.29
CA LEU A 40 -40.38 -1.29 1.33
C LEU A 40 -39.46 -2.26 2.10
N HIS A 41 -39.85 -2.66 3.31
CA HIS A 41 -39.01 -3.56 4.13
C HIS A 41 -38.90 -4.95 3.52
N GLN A 42 -39.97 -5.50 2.95
CA GLN A 42 -39.90 -6.76 2.20
C GLN A 42 -38.97 -6.66 0.98
N GLY A 43 -39.00 -5.54 0.27
CA GLY A 43 -38.09 -5.30 -0.86
C GLY A 43 -36.61 -5.22 -0.46
N ILE A 44 -36.32 -4.62 0.70
CA ILE A 44 -34.97 -4.56 1.27
C ILE A 44 -34.47 -5.98 1.62
N ASP A 45 -35.26 -6.76 2.31
CA ASP A 45 -34.92 -8.15 2.69
C ASP A 45 -34.77 -9.06 1.47
N ASP A 46 -35.61 -8.89 0.46
CA ASP A 46 -35.54 -9.63 -0.79
C ASP A 46 -34.29 -9.27 -1.59
N HIS A 47 -33.90 -8.00 -1.59
CA HIS A 47 -32.67 -7.57 -2.23
C HIS A 47 -31.46 -8.16 -1.53
N ALA A 48 -31.40 -8.12 -0.21
CA ALA A 48 -30.31 -8.70 0.59
C ALA A 48 -30.18 -10.21 0.32
N ARG A 49 -31.30 -10.94 0.30
CA ARG A 49 -31.31 -12.39 -0.01
C ARG A 49 -30.81 -12.70 -1.42
N ARG A 50 -31.21 -11.92 -2.43
CA ARG A 50 -30.80 -12.15 -3.83
C ARG A 50 -29.35 -11.76 -4.10
N SER A 51 -28.88 -10.67 -3.50
CA SER A 51 -27.53 -10.18 -3.69
C SER A 51 -26.47 -10.90 -2.83
N GLY A 52 -26.92 -11.65 -1.82
CA GLY A 52 -26.03 -12.21 -0.80
C GLY A 52 -25.35 -11.14 0.08
N VAL A 53 -25.81 -9.90 0.00
CA VAL A 53 -25.26 -8.76 0.75
C VAL A 53 -26.30 -8.28 1.76
N PRO A 54 -26.09 -8.46 3.07
CA PRO A 54 -26.99 -7.96 4.09
C PRO A 54 -27.16 -6.43 3.98
N TYR A 55 -28.37 -5.95 4.17
CA TYR A 55 -28.61 -4.50 4.20
C TYR A 55 -28.08 -3.88 5.50
N LEU A 56 -28.48 -4.43 6.61
CA LEU A 56 -27.97 -4.11 7.94
C LEU A 56 -27.57 -5.43 8.61
N HIS A 57 -26.30 -5.63 8.86
CA HIS A 57 -25.79 -6.84 9.48
C HIS A 57 -25.01 -6.51 10.73
N PRO A 58 -25.28 -7.13 11.88
CA PRO A 58 -24.62 -6.79 13.14
C PRO A 58 -23.11 -7.12 13.13
N ASP A 59 -22.72 -8.20 12.46
CA ASP A 59 -21.33 -8.67 12.47
C ASP A 59 -20.51 -8.18 11.26
N GLU A 60 -21.20 -7.91 10.14
CA GLU A 60 -20.56 -7.48 8.89
C GLU A 60 -21.35 -6.35 8.22
N PRO A 61 -21.35 -5.15 8.79
CA PRO A 61 -22.06 -4.02 8.22
C PRO A 61 -21.44 -3.58 6.92
N THR A 62 -22.23 -3.46 5.86
CA THR A 62 -21.76 -2.91 4.58
C THR A 62 -21.45 -1.41 4.68
N VAL A 63 -22.32 -0.68 5.35
CA VAL A 63 -22.20 0.76 5.59
C VAL A 63 -22.49 1.10 7.04
N GLN A 64 -23.53 0.54 7.61
CA GLN A 64 -24.02 0.88 8.94
C GLN A 64 -24.46 -0.38 9.69
N LEU A 65 -24.14 -0.42 10.99
CA LEU A 65 -24.65 -1.42 11.90
C LEU A 65 -26.12 -1.13 12.25
N ASP A 66 -26.93 -2.17 12.42
CA ASP A 66 -28.26 -2.03 13.00
C ASP A 66 -28.14 -1.83 14.51
N LEU A 67 -28.37 -0.60 14.94
CA LEU A 67 -28.23 -0.21 16.34
C LEU A 67 -29.52 -0.51 17.10
N LEU A 68 -29.45 -1.35 18.12
CA LEU A 68 -30.55 -1.62 19.04
C LEU A 68 -30.69 -0.43 20.02
N GLY A 69 -31.21 0.71 19.52
CA GLY A 69 -31.45 1.90 20.30
C GLY A 69 -30.18 2.67 20.70
N SER A 70 -30.34 3.61 21.63
CA SER A 70 -29.28 4.51 22.06
C SER A 70 -28.13 3.84 22.84
N ALA A 71 -28.39 2.66 23.43
CA ALA A 71 -27.39 1.97 24.25
C ALA A 71 -26.12 1.63 23.47
N LYS A 72 -26.21 1.19 22.22
CA LYS A 72 -25.06 0.90 21.36
C LYS A 72 -24.25 2.16 21.03
N VAL A 73 -24.92 3.28 20.83
CA VAL A 73 -24.26 4.57 20.56
C VAL A 73 -23.50 5.05 21.80
N ILE A 74 -24.08 4.90 22.98
CA ILE A 74 -23.43 5.23 24.26
C ILE A 74 -22.20 4.34 24.46
N GLU A 75 -22.34 3.03 24.31
CA GLU A 75 -21.24 2.07 24.41
C GLU A 75 -20.07 2.46 23.48
N TRP A 76 -20.37 2.84 22.23
CA TRP A 76 -19.37 3.28 21.28
C TRP A 76 -18.69 4.60 21.69
N GLN A 77 -19.45 5.58 22.17
CA GLN A 77 -18.92 6.87 22.65
C GLN A 77 -17.99 6.68 23.85
N GLU A 78 -18.37 5.83 24.80
CA GLU A 78 -17.56 5.50 25.97
C GLU A 78 -16.28 4.77 25.56
N ALA A 79 -16.37 3.78 24.66
CA ALA A 79 -15.22 3.05 24.14
C ALA A 79 -14.27 3.99 23.37
N LYS A 80 -14.81 4.89 22.53
CA LYS A 80 -14.03 5.88 21.81
C LYS A 80 -13.34 6.87 22.76
N ALA A 81 -14.03 7.35 23.77
CA ALA A 81 -13.45 8.24 24.78
C ALA A 81 -12.32 7.54 25.55
N ALA A 82 -12.56 6.32 26.01
CA ALA A 82 -11.53 5.51 26.65
C ALA A 82 -10.32 5.28 25.75
N PHE A 83 -10.55 4.98 24.48
CA PHE A 83 -9.51 4.82 23.46
C PHE A 83 -8.67 6.09 23.26
N LEU A 84 -9.29 7.26 23.10
CA LEU A 84 -8.60 8.52 22.87
C LEU A 84 -7.75 8.98 24.06
N PHE A 85 -8.11 8.56 25.26
CA PHE A 85 -7.39 8.90 26.50
C PHE A 85 -6.46 7.79 27.00
N ALA A 86 -6.59 6.57 26.46
CA ALA A 86 -5.70 5.47 26.81
C ALA A 86 -4.40 5.55 25.99
N SER A 87 -3.26 5.40 26.67
CA SER A 87 -1.94 5.37 26.02
C SER A 87 -1.72 4.11 25.15
N GLU A 88 -2.57 3.10 25.31
CA GLU A 88 -2.45 1.78 24.67
C GLU A 88 -3.66 1.42 23.80
N GLY A 89 -4.57 2.34 23.54
CA GLY A 89 -5.78 2.10 22.77
C GLY A 89 -5.50 1.85 21.28
N CYS A 90 -6.29 0.98 20.69
CA CYS A 90 -6.25 0.67 19.25
C CYS A 90 -7.67 0.79 18.68
N TRP A 91 -7.80 1.43 17.51
CA TRP A 91 -9.10 1.59 16.83
C TRP A 91 -9.80 0.26 16.52
N SER A 92 -9.06 -0.82 16.39
CA SER A 92 -9.62 -2.16 16.17
C SER A 92 -10.47 -2.66 17.35
N GLY A 93 -10.29 -2.10 18.54
CA GLY A 93 -11.10 -2.42 19.75
C GLY A 93 -12.46 -1.74 19.80
N LEU A 94 -12.78 -0.82 18.88
CA LEU A 94 -14.04 -0.12 18.87
C LEU A 94 -15.15 -0.94 18.18
N PRO A 95 -16.39 -0.87 18.66
CA PRO A 95 -17.54 -1.45 17.96
C PRO A 95 -17.70 -0.86 16.56
N HIS A 96 -18.04 -1.72 15.59
CA HIS A 96 -18.27 -1.29 14.22
C HIS A 96 -19.67 -0.68 14.07
N LEU A 97 -19.76 0.63 14.01
CA LEU A 97 -21.02 1.36 13.82
C LEU A 97 -21.29 1.71 12.36
N TYR A 98 -20.22 2.00 11.65
CA TYR A 98 -20.27 2.54 10.30
C TYR A 98 -18.98 2.16 9.56
N ALA A 99 -19.08 1.70 8.34
CA ALA A 99 -17.94 1.10 7.61
C ALA A 99 -16.70 2.00 7.50
N ARG A 100 -16.85 3.33 7.58
CA ARG A 100 -15.72 4.27 7.60
C ARG A 100 -14.85 4.14 8.86
N TYR A 101 -15.40 3.65 9.96
CA TYR A 101 -14.66 3.38 11.20
C TYR A 101 -14.13 1.95 11.30
N GLY A 102 -14.51 1.10 10.38
CA GLY A 102 -14.09 -0.29 10.29
C GLY A 102 -15.24 -1.26 10.08
N THR A 103 -14.89 -2.47 9.73
CA THR A 103 -15.77 -3.63 9.57
C THR A 103 -15.08 -4.84 10.17
N THR A 104 -15.78 -5.94 10.39
CA THR A 104 -15.18 -7.19 10.89
C THR A 104 -14.01 -7.64 9.99
N ALA A 105 -14.18 -7.59 8.68
CA ALA A 105 -13.14 -8.01 7.75
C ALA A 105 -11.90 -7.08 7.82
N THR A 106 -12.08 -5.77 7.90
CA THR A 106 -10.95 -4.85 8.06
C THR A 106 -10.26 -5.01 9.40
N ALA A 107 -11.00 -5.27 10.48
CA ALA A 107 -10.42 -5.53 11.79
C ALA A 107 -9.56 -6.82 11.79
N GLN A 108 -10.05 -7.90 11.19
CA GLN A 108 -9.29 -9.14 11.04
C GLN A 108 -8.00 -8.93 10.24
N LEU A 109 -8.06 -8.14 9.16
CA LEU A 109 -6.89 -7.79 8.36
C LEU A 109 -5.89 -6.95 9.15
N ILE A 110 -6.36 -5.98 9.95
CA ILE A 110 -5.54 -5.18 10.84
C ILE A 110 -4.81 -6.07 11.85
N GLU A 111 -5.50 -7.02 12.47
CA GLU A 111 -4.86 -7.95 13.43
C GLU A 111 -3.76 -8.81 12.76
N LYS A 112 -4.00 -9.31 11.53
CA LYS A 112 -2.96 -10.01 10.77
C LYS A 112 -1.76 -9.11 10.49
N LEU A 113 -1.97 -7.86 10.07
CA LEU A 113 -0.90 -6.91 9.82
C LEU A 113 -0.11 -6.57 11.10
N ARG A 114 -0.79 -6.42 12.23
CA ARG A 114 -0.13 -6.21 13.53
C ARG A 114 0.83 -7.35 13.87
N VAL A 115 0.40 -8.59 13.61
CA VAL A 115 1.26 -9.76 13.82
C VAL A 115 2.43 -9.78 12.83
N ILE A 116 2.17 -9.53 11.54
CA ILE A 116 3.19 -9.59 10.48
C ILE A 116 4.25 -8.49 10.64
N GLU A 117 3.84 -7.27 11.00
CA GLU A 117 4.72 -6.11 11.17
C GLU A 117 5.27 -5.94 12.60
N HIS A 118 4.84 -6.78 13.55
CA HIS A 118 5.09 -6.59 14.99
C HIS A 118 4.62 -5.23 15.51
N ALA A 119 3.45 -4.80 15.05
CA ALA A 119 2.90 -3.48 15.31
C ALA A 119 1.89 -3.48 16.46
N THR A 120 1.88 -2.41 17.27
CA THR A 120 0.80 -2.12 18.22
C THR A 120 -0.46 -1.66 17.48
N SER A 121 -0.29 -0.91 16.40
CA SER A 121 -1.39 -0.36 15.60
C SER A 121 -1.14 -0.56 14.10
N ALA A 122 -2.19 -0.89 13.35
CA ALA A 122 -2.18 -0.86 11.90
C ALA A 122 -3.45 -0.21 11.36
N ILE A 123 -3.34 0.48 10.25
CA ILE A 123 -4.45 1.13 9.54
C ILE A 123 -4.45 0.64 8.09
N VAL A 124 -5.59 0.19 7.61
CA VAL A 124 -5.76 -0.26 6.22
C VAL A 124 -6.43 0.83 5.39
N CYS A 125 -5.91 1.04 4.18
CA CYS A 125 -6.32 2.10 3.27
C CYS A 125 -6.70 1.53 1.90
N ASP A 126 -7.46 2.29 1.12
CA ASP A 126 -7.90 1.91 -0.22
C ASP A 126 -6.76 1.82 -1.24
N SER A 127 -5.60 2.40 -0.94
CA SER A 127 -4.41 2.38 -1.79
C SER A 127 -3.13 2.66 -0.99
N GLY A 128 -1.96 2.26 -1.53
CA GLY A 128 -0.67 2.61 -0.94
C GLY A 128 -0.43 4.11 -0.90
N MET A 129 -0.86 4.85 -1.92
CA MET A 129 -0.75 6.31 -1.91
C MET A 129 -1.61 6.98 -0.84
N GLN A 130 -2.79 6.42 -0.53
CA GLN A 130 -3.61 6.92 0.57
C GLN A 130 -2.93 6.68 1.92
N ALA A 131 -2.31 5.50 2.12
CA ALA A 131 -1.53 5.21 3.32
C ALA A 131 -0.37 6.22 3.49
N THR A 132 0.40 6.44 2.43
CA THR A 132 1.50 7.42 2.44
C THR A 132 1.01 8.85 2.68
N ALA A 133 -0.08 9.26 2.01
CA ALA A 133 -0.64 10.59 2.16
C ALA A 133 -1.15 10.85 3.58
N LEU A 134 -1.88 9.90 4.16
CA LEU A 134 -2.35 10.00 5.55
C LEU A 134 -1.20 10.07 6.56
N ALA A 135 -0.13 9.28 6.35
CA ALA A 135 1.05 9.35 7.20
C ALA A 135 1.73 10.73 7.13
N PHE A 136 1.88 11.29 5.94
CA PHE A 136 2.47 12.62 5.76
C PHE A 136 1.57 13.73 6.34
N ASP A 137 0.27 13.66 6.11
CA ASP A 137 -0.69 14.63 6.63
C ASP A 137 -0.76 14.63 8.17
N ALA A 138 -0.56 13.46 8.79
CA ALA A 138 -0.52 13.35 10.25
C ALA A 138 0.79 13.87 10.87
N LEU A 139 1.88 13.89 10.09
CA LEU A 139 3.21 14.29 10.56
C LEU A 139 3.55 15.74 10.24
N MET A 140 3.08 16.25 9.08
CA MET A 140 3.50 17.57 8.59
C MET A 140 2.66 18.67 9.21
N GLU A 141 3.31 19.54 9.93
CA GLU A 141 2.73 20.76 10.50
C GLU A 141 2.98 21.98 9.58
N PRO A 142 2.19 23.07 9.74
CA PRO A 142 2.48 24.33 9.04
C PRO A 142 3.92 24.81 9.33
N GLY A 143 4.64 25.14 8.25
CA GLY A 143 6.06 25.53 8.34
C GLY A 143 7.04 24.37 8.57
N GLY A 144 6.54 23.13 8.68
CA GLY A 144 7.36 21.94 8.93
C GLY A 144 8.30 21.59 7.77
N HIS A 145 9.25 20.74 8.07
CA HIS A 145 10.23 20.24 7.11
C HIS A 145 10.25 18.71 7.07
N ALA A 146 10.47 18.14 5.91
CA ALA A 146 10.72 16.72 5.72
C ALA A 146 12.00 16.48 4.93
N VAL A 147 12.68 15.37 5.20
CA VAL A 147 13.79 14.88 4.38
C VAL A 147 13.34 13.64 3.63
N LEU A 148 13.61 13.62 2.33
CA LEU A 148 13.25 12.56 1.42
C LEU A 148 14.51 11.95 0.81
N MET A 149 14.67 10.62 0.89
CA MET A 149 15.71 9.96 0.12
C MET A 149 15.37 10.04 -1.38
N ARG A 150 16.41 10.07 -2.24
CA ARG A 150 16.23 10.42 -3.66
C ARG A 150 15.41 9.42 -4.44
N GLN A 151 15.68 8.13 -4.25
CA GLN A 151 14.99 7.07 -4.98
C GLN A 151 13.74 6.62 -4.24
N VAL A 152 12.67 7.38 -4.38
CA VAL A 152 11.33 7.03 -3.90
C VAL A 152 10.33 7.13 -5.05
N TYR A 153 9.20 6.48 -4.89
CA TYR A 153 8.12 6.55 -5.87
C TYR A 153 7.77 8.00 -6.20
N ASN A 154 7.69 8.32 -7.48
CA ASN A 154 7.57 9.70 -7.95
C ASN A 154 6.33 10.42 -7.41
N LYS A 155 5.20 9.72 -7.24
CA LYS A 155 3.97 10.31 -6.71
C LYS A 155 4.07 10.57 -5.21
N THR A 156 4.83 9.79 -4.47
CA THR A 156 5.18 10.06 -3.08
C THR A 156 5.92 11.39 -2.96
N ARG A 157 6.96 11.58 -3.79
CA ARG A 157 7.69 12.86 -3.85
C ARG A 157 6.78 14.02 -4.24
N SER A 158 6.05 13.87 -5.35
CA SER A 158 5.16 14.94 -5.84
C SER A 158 4.11 15.34 -4.81
N TYR A 159 3.55 14.37 -4.09
CA TYR A 159 2.58 14.63 -3.04
C TYR A 159 3.21 15.40 -1.87
N LEU A 160 4.38 14.96 -1.41
CA LEU A 160 5.07 15.60 -0.28
C LEU A 160 5.48 17.04 -0.62
N GLU A 161 6.05 17.29 -1.80
CA GLU A 161 6.42 18.62 -2.27
C GLU A 161 5.19 19.54 -2.39
N TRP A 162 4.10 19.03 -2.97
CA TRP A 162 2.83 19.76 -3.09
C TRP A 162 2.24 20.11 -1.72
N MET A 163 2.22 19.15 -0.79
CA MET A 163 1.69 19.35 0.55
C MET A 163 2.54 20.35 1.36
N ALA A 164 3.86 20.16 1.35
CA ALA A 164 4.79 21.06 2.04
C ALA A 164 4.63 22.52 1.57
N ALA A 165 4.55 22.74 0.24
CA ALA A 165 4.33 24.07 -0.33
C ALA A 165 3.01 24.71 0.18
N ARG A 166 1.93 23.93 0.30
CA ARG A 166 0.63 24.43 0.79
C ARG A 166 0.65 24.78 2.29
N LEU A 167 1.49 24.12 3.05
CA LEU A 167 1.64 24.35 4.49
C LEU A 167 2.75 25.39 4.81
N GLY A 168 3.36 26.02 3.79
CA GLY A 168 4.49 26.92 4.00
C GLY A 168 5.74 26.22 4.50
N GLY A 169 5.81 24.90 4.37
CA GLY A 169 6.93 24.05 4.75
C GLY A 169 7.91 23.81 3.62
N SER A 170 8.79 22.84 3.80
CA SER A 170 9.84 22.54 2.81
C SER A 170 10.26 21.07 2.83
N VAL A 171 10.87 20.62 1.73
CA VAL A 171 11.41 19.27 1.56
C VAL A 171 12.87 19.36 1.14
N THR A 172 13.75 18.58 1.78
CA THR A 172 15.13 18.39 1.33
C THR A 172 15.28 16.98 0.79
N VAL A 173 15.84 16.85 -0.41
CA VAL A 173 16.12 15.55 -1.04
C VAL A 173 17.58 15.20 -0.86
N VAL A 174 17.87 14.00 -0.35
CA VAL A 174 19.21 13.49 -0.07
C VAL A 174 19.45 12.21 -0.88
N ASP A 175 20.67 12.02 -1.35
CA ASP A 175 21.05 10.82 -2.11
C ASP A 175 21.04 9.57 -1.21
N ASP A 176 20.60 8.45 -1.78
CA ASP A 176 20.51 7.17 -1.07
C ASP A 176 21.91 6.71 -0.63
N GLY A 177 22.02 6.43 0.67
CA GLY A 177 23.29 6.03 1.29
C GLY A 177 24.17 7.18 1.77
N ASP A 178 23.83 8.45 1.48
CA ASP A 178 24.60 9.61 2.01
C ASP A 178 24.10 10.01 3.40
N MET A 179 24.57 9.28 4.41
CA MET A 179 24.20 9.51 5.80
C MET A 179 24.73 10.85 6.35
N ALA A 180 25.83 11.38 5.80
CA ALA A 180 26.37 12.68 6.19
C ALA A 180 25.47 13.82 5.70
N ALA A 181 25.06 13.77 4.43
CA ALA A 181 24.08 14.72 3.90
C ALA A 181 22.72 14.61 4.61
N LEU A 182 22.27 13.38 4.94
CA LEU A 182 21.07 13.19 5.73
C LEU A 182 21.16 13.87 7.11
N ALA A 183 22.25 13.64 7.84
CA ALA A 183 22.46 14.27 9.14
C ALA A 183 22.49 15.81 9.04
N ALA A 184 23.11 16.37 8.00
CA ALA A 184 23.15 17.81 7.76
C ALA A 184 21.79 18.41 7.34
N ALA A 185 20.94 17.62 6.65
CA ALA A 185 19.62 18.06 6.20
C ALA A 185 18.60 18.16 7.34
N ILE A 186 18.77 17.40 8.43
CA ILE A 186 17.84 17.41 9.56
C ILE A 186 18.06 18.69 10.38
N ARG A 187 16.98 19.41 10.63
CA ARG A 187 16.92 20.67 11.39
C ARG A 187 15.76 20.67 12.38
N PRO A 188 15.65 21.63 13.30
CA PRO A 188 14.62 21.62 14.36
C PRO A 188 13.18 21.45 13.85
N GLU A 189 12.88 22.01 12.68
CA GLU A 189 11.56 21.94 12.03
C GLU A 189 11.32 20.61 11.29
N THR A 190 12.31 19.71 11.22
CA THR A 190 12.16 18.42 10.54
C THR A 190 11.22 17.52 11.32
N ARG A 191 10.12 17.13 10.68
CA ARG A 191 9.09 16.25 11.26
C ARG A 191 9.34 14.80 10.96
N PHE A 192 9.80 14.49 9.75
CA PHE A 192 10.14 13.12 9.40
C PHE A 192 11.21 13.01 8.33
N VAL A 193 11.83 11.85 8.30
CA VAL A 193 12.66 11.34 7.20
C VAL A 193 11.89 10.20 6.54
N PHE A 194 11.80 10.21 5.21
CA PHE A 194 11.16 9.16 4.44
C PHE A 194 12.14 8.48 3.50
N ALA A 195 12.13 7.14 3.49
CA ALA A 195 12.93 6.31 2.59
C ALA A 195 12.15 5.06 2.16
N GLU A 196 12.50 4.47 1.02
CA GLU A 196 12.06 3.13 0.64
C GLU A 196 13.09 2.09 1.06
N THR A 197 12.67 0.97 1.61
CA THR A 197 13.56 -0.11 2.09
C THR A 197 14.35 -0.76 0.96
N PHE A 198 13.68 -1.06 -0.15
CA PHE A 198 14.25 -1.30 -1.47
C PHE A 198 13.71 -0.26 -2.44
N THR A 199 14.59 0.42 -3.16
CA THR A 199 14.19 1.50 -4.06
C THR A 199 13.76 0.99 -5.44
N ASN A 200 13.06 1.82 -6.19
CA ASN A 200 12.71 1.60 -7.58
C ASN A 200 13.31 2.76 -8.43
N PRO A 201 14.08 2.49 -9.50
CA PRO A 201 14.28 1.21 -10.19
C PRO A 201 15.56 0.44 -9.87
N LEU A 202 16.53 1.00 -9.16
CA LEU A 202 17.85 0.39 -8.99
C LEU A 202 17.94 -0.60 -7.83
N VAL A 203 16.84 -0.81 -7.12
CA VAL A 203 16.72 -1.73 -5.99
C VAL A 203 17.84 -1.53 -4.95
N ARG A 204 18.22 -0.25 -4.68
CA ARG A 204 19.12 0.10 -3.59
C ARG A 204 18.51 -0.36 -2.27
N ALA A 205 19.32 -0.84 -1.36
CA ALA A 205 18.89 -1.26 -0.04
C ALA A 205 19.35 -0.26 1.01
N GLN A 206 18.42 0.19 1.86
CA GLN A 206 18.78 1.09 2.95
C GLN A 206 19.63 0.40 4.02
N ASP A 207 20.66 1.05 4.50
CA ASP A 207 21.37 0.66 5.72
C ASP A 207 20.56 1.13 6.93
N LEU A 208 19.72 0.24 7.46
CA LEU A 208 18.79 0.56 8.55
C LEU A 208 19.53 0.96 9.84
N ASP A 209 20.73 0.38 10.12
CA ASP A 209 21.51 0.74 11.29
C ASP A 209 22.05 2.16 11.18
N ALA A 210 22.57 2.53 10.00
CA ALA A 210 23.07 3.87 9.73
C ALA A 210 21.94 4.91 9.78
N LEU A 211 20.78 4.62 9.16
CA LEU A 211 19.61 5.49 9.21
C LEU A 211 19.16 5.73 10.65
N ARG A 212 18.97 4.68 11.44
CA ARG A 212 18.53 4.78 12.84
C ARG A 212 19.54 5.58 13.69
N SER A 213 20.83 5.37 13.46
CA SER A 213 21.88 6.08 14.19
C SER A 213 21.81 7.59 13.92
N VAL A 214 21.62 7.99 12.64
CA VAL A 214 21.46 9.41 12.28
C VAL A 214 20.19 10.00 12.90
N ILE A 215 19.07 9.28 12.83
CA ILE A 215 17.79 9.73 13.40
C ILE A 215 17.88 9.87 14.92
N ALA A 216 18.45 8.88 15.61
CA ALA A 216 18.62 8.92 17.07
C ALA A 216 19.45 10.13 17.50
N ALA A 217 20.59 10.37 16.84
CA ALA A 217 21.46 11.52 17.13
C ALA A 217 20.81 12.89 16.80
N ALA A 218 19.84 12.90 15.89
CA ALA A 218 19.14 14.13 15.50
C ALA A 218 17.96 14.49 16.41
N ARG A 219 17.43 13.55 17.18
CA ARG A 219 16.24 13.77 18.03
C ARG A 219 16.45 14.81 19.13
N ASP A 220 17.68 15.02 19.60
CA ASP A 220 17.98 16.08 20.57
C ASP A 220 17.65 17.48 20.03
N ARG A 221 17.88 17.70 18.72
CA ARG A 221 17.59 18.97 18.04
C ARG A 221 16.25 19.01 17.31
N ALA A 222 15.66 17.84 17.04
CA ALA A 222 14.35 17.66 16.41
C ALA A 222 13.53 16.61 17.19
N PRO A 223 12.98 16.94 18.38
CA PRO A 223 12.36 15.94 19.27
C PRO A 223 11.15 15.22 18.67
N GLY A 224 10.45 15.87 17.72
CA GLY A 224 9.30 15.29 17.01
C GLY A 224 9.67 14.44 15.78
N LEU A 225 10.97 14.26 15.51
CA LEU A 225 11.44 13.56 14.31
C LEU A 225 11.00 12.09 14.28
N ARG A 226 10.38 11.68 13.17
CA ARG A 226 10.00 10.29 12.88
C ARG A 226 10.75 9.74 11.67
N LEU A 227 11.08 8.46 11.71
CA LEU A 227 11.57 7.69 10.56
C LEU A 227 10.41 6.91 9.96
N VAL A 228 10.07 7.22 8.71
CA VAL A 228 9.01 6.56 7.94
C VAL A 228 9.66 5.74 6.84
N LEU A 229 9.40 4.44 6.82
CA LEU A 229 9.90 3.56 5.77
C LEU A 229 8.76 3.00 4.92
N ASP A 230 8.90 3.12 3.61
CA ASP A 230 8.05 2.39 2.67
C ASP A 230 8.66 0.99 2.43
N SER A 231 7.91 -0.03 2.83
CA SER A 231 8.32 -1.44 2.71
C SER A 231 7.60 -2.18 1.58
N THR A 232 7.07 -1.45 0.59
CA THR A 232 6.29 -2.01 -0.52
C THR A 232 7.04 -3.09 -1.29
N ILE A 233 8.31 -2.87 -1.63
CA ILE A 233 9.12 -3.78 -2.44
C ILE A 233 9.74 -4.89 -1.58
N ALA A 234 10.28 -4.54 -0.41
CA ALA A 234 10.94 -5.49 0.47
C ALA A 234 9.95 -6.47 1.11
N THR A 235 8.78 -6.00 1.52
CA THR A 235 7.79 -6.71 2.36
C THR A 235 8.27 -6.93 3.81
N PRO A 236 7.38 -7.23 4.76
CA PRO A 236 7.77 -7.51 6.14
C PRO A 236 8.77 -8.67 6.30
N TRP A 237 8.70 -9.64 5.40
CA TRP A 237 9.52 -10.86 5.47
C TRP A 237 10.93 -10.75 4.88
N ALA A 238 11.29 -9.58 4.36
CA ALA A 238 12.64 -9.38 3.82
C ALA A 238 13.70 -9.16 4.88
N PHE A 239 13.32 -8.90 6.13
CA PHE A 239 14.23 -8.47 7.19
C PHE A 239 14.55 -9.61 8.17
N LYS A 240 15.78 -9.60 8.74
CA LYS A 240 16.18 -10.51 9.84
C LYS A 240 15.43 -10.22 11.12
N THR A 241 15.11 -8.95 11.35
CA THR A 241 14.31 -8.45 12.47
C THR A 241 13.24 -7.54 11.90
N PRO A 242 11.98 -7.65 12.29
CA PRO A 242 10.91 -6.77 11.85
C PRO A 242 11.27 -5.30 12.02
N LEU A 243 10.83 -4.43 11.11
CA LEU A 243 11.24 -3.02 11.09
C LEU A 243 10.87 -2.28 12.38
N LEU A 244 9.68 -2.50 12.91
CA LEU A 244 9.22 -1.84 14.13
C LEU A 244 9.99 -2.31 15.37
N ASP A 245 10.43 -3.58 15.42
CA ASP A 245 11.30 -4.10 16.48
C ASP A 245 12.70 -3.49 16.45
N GLN A 246 13.12 -2.99 15.29
CA GLN A 246 14.38 -2.27 15.14
C GLN A 246 14.28 -0.79 15.56
N GLY A 247 13.10 -0.29 15.94
CA GLY A 247 12.88 1.10 16.32
C GLY A 247 12.63 2.04 15.14
N ILE A 248 12.15 1.51 14.02
CA ILE A 248 11.51 2.32 12.97
C ILE A 248 10.18 2.83 13.52
N ASP A 249 9.86 4.10 13.33
CA ASP A 249 8.65 4.68 13.94
C ASP A 249 7.39 4.30 13.17
N ILE A 250 7.45 4.34 11.83
CA ILE A 250 6.29 4.13 10.96
C ILE A 250 6.71 3.33 9.72
N VAL A 251 5.93 2.32 9.41
CA VAL A 251 5.99 1.58 8.15
C VAL A 251 4.77 1.91 7.31
N VAL A 252 4.96 2.25 6.05
CA VAL A 252 3.90 2.36 5.06
C VAL A 252 4.14 1.35 3.95
N ALA A 253 3.09 0.84 3.34
CA ALA A 253 3.25 -0.01 2.18
C ALA A 253 2.01 -0.04 1.27
N SER A 254 2.25 -0.25 -0.01
CA SER A 254 1.22 -0.65 -0.96
C SER A 254 1.03 -2.17 -0.89
N GLY A 255 0.03 -2.61 -0.15
CA GLY A 255 -0.31 -4.03 -0.08
C GLY A 255 -0.77 -4.63 -1.42
N THR A 256 -1.14 -3.77 -2.39
CA THR A 256 -1.42 -4.14 -3.78
C THR A 256 -0.30 -4.95 -4.42
N LYS A 257 0.94 -4.74 -4.00
CA LYS A 257 2.14 -5.36 -4.55
C LYS A 257 2.35 -6.76 -3.98
N SER A 258 3.52 -7.05 -3.45
CA SER A 258 3.90 -8.37 -2.96
C SER A 258 2.99 -8.94 -1.89
N LEU A 259 2.41 -8.12 -1.03
CA LEU A 259 1.57 -8.60 0.07
C LEU A 259 0.20 -9.10 -0.41
N GLY A 260 -0.41 -8.45 -1.40
CA GLY A 260 -1.61 -8.93 -2.09
C GLY A 260 -1.29 -9.94 -3.19
N GLY A 261 -0.25 -9.68 -3.94
CA GLY A 261 0.45 -10.57 -4.86
C GLY A 261 -0.30 -11.15 -6.04
N ASN A 262 -1.56 -10.80 -6.26
CA ASN A 262 -2.45 -11.44 -7.24
C ASN A 262 -3.00 -10.50 -8.31
N ASP A 263 -2.59 -9.23 -8.35
CA ASP A 263 -3.07 -8.19 -9.28
C ASP A 263 -4.57 -7.86 -9.20
N ARG A 264 -5.26 -8.23 -8.10
CA ARG A 264 -6.72 -8.08 -7.97
C ARG A 264 -7.14 -6.91 -7.11
N ASP A 265 -6.41 -6.69 -5.99
CA ASP A 265 -6.87 -5.82 -4.94
C ASP A 265 -5.93 -4.62 -4.77
N LEU A 266 -6.49 -3.42 -4.95
CA LEU A 266 -5.80 -2.16 -4.66
C LEU A 266 -5.98 -1.83 -3.18
N TRP A 267 -4.87 -1.76 -2.44
CA TRP A 267 -4.89 -1.41 -1.03
C TRP A 267 -3.51 -0.97 -0.52
N GLY A 268 -3.49 -0.40 0.67
CA GLY A 268 -2.27 -0.06 1.37
C GLY A 268 -2.49 -0.10 2.88
N TYR A 269 -1.41 0.06 3.62
CA TYR A 269 -1.49 0.09 5.08
C TYR A 269 -0.39 0.96 5.70
N ILE A 270 -0.64 1.33 6.94
CA ILE A 270 0.31 1.95 7.86
C ILE A 270 0.45 1.01 9.05
N ALA A 271 1.67 0.79 9.53
CA ALA A 271 1.93 0.05 10.77
C ALA A 271 2.86 0.87 11.67
N THR A 272 2.59 0.88 12.98
CA THR A 272 3.35 1.69 13.94
C THR A 272 3.17 1.20 15.36
N ASN A 273 4.16 1.54 16.21
CA ASN A 273 4.06 1.40 17.67
C ASN A 273 3.73 2.74 18.37
N ASP A 274 3.56 3.84 17.60
CA ASP A 274 3.14 5.15 18.10
C ASP A 274 1.61 5.25 18.06
N THR A 275 0.96 5.02 19.20
CA THR A 275 -0.50 5.06 19.34
C THR A 275 -1.07 6.46 19.09
N GLN A 276 -0.34 7.52 19.46
CA GLN A 276 -0.81 8.90 19.23
C GLN A 276 -0.83 9.20 17.73
N PHE A 277 0.21 8.81 17.02
CA PHE A 277 0.24 8.92 15.57
C PHE A 277 -0.87 8.09 14.91
N ALA A 278 -1.09 6.84 15.34
CA ALA A 278 -2.16 6.01 14.82
C ALA A 278 -3.55 6.65 14.99
N ASN A 279 -3.81 7.27 16.15
CA ASN A 279 -5.04 8.00 16.41
C ASN A 279 -5.21 9.21 15.49
N ALA A 280 -4.17 10.00 15.30
CA ALA A 280 -4.20 11.14 14.38
C ALA A 280 -4.49 10.69 12.93
N VAL A 281 -3.91 9.58 12.49
CA VAL A 281 -4.22 8.99 11.17
C VAL A 281 -5.68 8.55 11.09
N MET A 282 -6.22 7.91 12.12
CA MET A 282 -7.62 7.47 12.12
C MET A 282 -8.61 8.65 12.15
N ASP A 283 -8.27 9.75 12.81
CA ASP A 283 -9.07 10.99 12.72
C ASP A 283 -9.07 11.54 11.29
N LEU A 284 -7.94 11.50 10.59
CA LEU A 284 -7.87 11.87 9.17
C LEU A 284 -8.71 10.93 8.30
N VAL A 285 -8.67 9.63 8.54
CA VAL A 285 -9.53 8.65 7.86
C VAL A 285 -11.01 8.96 8.11
N ALA A 286 -11.39 9.26 9.34
CA ALA A 286 -12.76 9.62 9.68
C ALA A 286 -13.24 10.87 8.93
N MET A 287 -12.37 11.87 8.73
CA MET A 287 -12.70 13.12 8.04
C MET A 287 -12.65 13.01 6.51
N ARG A 288 -11.67 12.25 5.96
CA ARG A 288 -11.34 12.25 4.51
C ARG A 288 -11.76 10.98 3.79
N GLY A 289 -12.01 9.88 4.51
CA GLY A 289 -12.22 8.57 3.90
C GLY A 289 -10.89 7.93 3.46
N GLY A 290 -10.92 7.17 2.35
CA GLY A 290 -9.76 6.41 1.85
C GLY A 290 -9.58 5.09 2.58
N ILE A 291 -10.65 4.56 3.16
CA ILE A 291 -10.69 3.28 3.84
C ILE A 291 -10.75 2.12 2.86
N LEU A 292 -10.25 0.98 3.28
CA LEU A 292 -10.44 -0.28 2.57
C LEU A 292 -11.87 -0.79 2.81
N ASP A 293 -12.59 -1.11 1.75
CA ASP A 293 -13.92 -1.71 1.88
C ASP A 293 -13.84 -3.19 2.29
N TRP A 294 -14.92 -3.68 2.91
CA TRP A 294 -14.95 -5.03 3.47
C TRP A 294 -14.80 -6.14 2.42
N ARG A 295 -15.28 -5.95 1.19
CA ARG A 295 -15.15 -6.94 0.11
C ARG A 295 -13.70 -7.18 -0.28
N ARG A 296 -12.94 -6.10 -0.46
CA ARG A 296 -11.49 -6.19 -0.70
C ARG A 296 -10.77 -6.75 0.51
N ALA A 297 -11.12 -6.32 1.72
CA ALA A 297 -10.53 -6.88 2.95
C ALA A 297 -10.74 -8.39 3.03
N THR A 298 -11.95 -8.90 2.74
CA THR A 298 -12.25 -10.34 2.70
C THR A 298 -11.45 -11.06 1.62
N ALA A 299 -11.33 -10.47 0.43
CA ALA A 299 -10.52 -11.05 -0.65
C ALA A 299 -9.03 -11.14 -0.25
N ILE A 300 -8.48 -10.10 0.37
CA ILE A 300 -7.10 -10.07 0.86
C ILE A 300 -6.88 -11.11 1.96
N LEU A 301 -7.81 -11.23 2.90
CA LEU A 301 -7.75 -12.23 3.99
C LEU A 301 -7.66 -13.66 3.46
N SER A 302 -8.26 -13.94 2.30
CA SER A 302 -8.20 -15.27 1.69
C SER A 302 -6.83 -15.65 1.10
N THR A 303 -5.92 -14.69 0.96
CA THR A 303 -4.61 -14.88 0.29
C THR A 303 -3.41 -14.43 1.12
N ILE A 304 -3.60 -13.61 2.14
CA ILE A 304 -2.50 -13.00 2.88
C ILE A 304 -1.64 -14.03 3.63
N ASP A 305 -2.21 -15.14 4.04
CA ASP A 305 -1.50 -16.21 4.76
C ASP A 305 -0.48 -16.93 3.86
N ASP A 306 -0.72 -16.96 2.54
CA ASP A 306 0.19 -17.55 1.55
C ASP A 306 1.21 -16.54 1.00
N ALA A 307 1.09 -15.26 1.33
CA ALA A 307 1.88 -14.18 0.75
C ALA A 307 3.38 -14.32 1.07
N ASP A 308 3.75 -14.78 2.26
CA ASP A 308 5.13 -15.05 2.64
C ASP A 308 5.78 -16.11 1.73
N GLY A 309 5.13 -17.26 1.57
CA GLY A 309 5.59 -18.35 0.69
C GLY A 309 5.68 -17.91 -0.78
N THR A 310 4.69 -17.16 -1.23
CA THR A 310 4.65 -16.61 -2.59
C THR A 310 5.80 -15.62 -2.81
N HIS A 311 6.05 -14.71 -1.89
CA HIS A 311 7.17 -13.77 -1.95
C HIS A 311 8.53 -14.49 -1.92
N ALA A 312 8.66 -15.53 -1.10
CA ALA A 312 9.89 -16.34 -1.05
C ALA A 312 10.21 -17.01 -2.40
N ARG A 313 9.20 -17.59 -3.05
CA ARG A 313 9.36 -18.21 -4.39
C ARG A 313 9.79 -17.19 -5.43
N ARG A 314 9.09 -16.04 -5.52
CA ARG A 314 9.44 -14.96 -6.45
C ARG A 314 10.87 -14.46 -6.23
N SER A 315 11.23 -14.24 -4.98
CA SER A 315 12.57 -13.78 -4.58
C SER A 315 13.66 -14.77 -4.98
N ALA A 316 13.43 -16.05 -4.79
CA ALA A 316 14.37 -17.12 -5.20
C ALA A 316 14.53 -17.20 -6.71
N THR A 317 13.42 -17.10 -7.46
CA THR A 317 13.42 -17.06 -8.93
C THR A 317 14.14 -15.80 -9.45
N ALA A 318 13.86 -14.63 -8.88
CA ALA A 318 14.52 -13.37 -9.25
C ALA A 318 16.03 -13.43 -9.05
N ALA A 319 16.49 -14.04 -7.95
CA ALA A 319 17.91 -14.23 -7.69
C ALA A 319 18.59 -15.15 -8.72
N LYS A 320 17.92 -16.19 -9.23
CA LYS A 320 18.44 -17.04 -10.32
C LYS A 320 18.51 -16.24 -11.64
N VAL A 321 17.45 -15.51 -11.99
CA VAL A 321 17.40 -14.66 -13.16
C VAL A 321 18.48 -13.57 -13.11
N ALA A 322 18.68 -12.91 -11.98
CA ALA A 322 19.72 -11.91 -11.79
C ALA A 322 21.13 -12.47 -12.02
N ARG A 323 21.43 -13.67 -11.49
CA ARG A 323 22.72 -14.34 -11.74
C ARG A 323 22.93 -14.69 -13.21
N PHE A 324 21.89 -15.20 -13.89
CA PHE A 324 21.94 -15.47 -15.32
C PHE A 324 22.26 -14.19 -16.11
N LEU A 325 21.53 -13.12 -15.86
CA LEU A 325 21.75 -11.84 -16.56
C LEU A 325 23.15 -11.27 -16.30
N THR A 326 23.67 -11.39 -15.07
CA THR A 326 25.03 -10.94 -14.75
C THR A 326 26.11 -11.67 -15.53
N SER A 327 25.90 -12.94 -15.85
CA SER A 327 26.84 -13.74 -16.67
C SER A 327 26.64 -13.63 -18.18
N HIS A 328 25.54 -12.97 -18.62
CA HIS A 328 25.19 -12.93 -20.05
C HIS A 328 26.03 -11.90 -20.81
N PRO A 329 26.69 -12.26 -21.95
CA PRO A 329 27.66 -11.38 -22.66
C PRO A 329 27.05 -10.09 -23.21
N LYS A 330 25.74 -10.06 -23.46
CA LYS A 330 25.01 -8.89 -23.96
C LYS A 330 24.44 -7.98 -22.84
N VAL A 331 24.66 -8.30 -21.57
CA VAL A 331 24.22 -7.48 -20.43
C VAL A 331 25.41 -6.73 -19.86
N SER A 332 25.27 -5.45 -19.60
CA SER A 332 26.33 -4.60 -19.06
C SER A 332 26.23 -4.45 -17.54
N GLU A 333 25.02 -4.36 -17.00
CA GLU A 333 24.77 -4.19 -15.58
C GLU A 333 23.47 -4.85 -15.14
N VAL A 334 23.45 -5.35 -13.92
CA VAL A 334 22.26 -5.93 -13.28
C VAL A 334 22.15 -5.36 -11.87
N PHE A 335 20.96 -4.91 -11.52
CA PHE A 335 20.64 -4.34 -10.20
C PHE A 335 19.67 -5.27 -9.49
N HIS A 336 20.18 -6.01 -8.53
CA HIS A 336 19.38 -6.89 -7.68
C HIS A 336 20.10 -7.16 -6.35
N PRO A 337 19.39 -7.13 -5.20
CA PRO A 337 20.02 -7.27 -3.88
C PRO A 337 20.71 -8.61 -3.62
N SER A 338 20.43 -9.66 -4.41
CA SER A 338 21.11 -10.96 -4.26
C SER A 338 22.54 -11.01 -4.80
N LEU A 339 22.98 -9.98 -5.52
CA LEU A 339 24.29 -9.99 -6.15
C LEU A 339 25.37 -9.50 -5.18
N ALA A 340 26.49 -10.24 -5.12
CA ALA A 340 27.63 -9.85 -4.29
C ALA A 340 28.26 -8.51 -4.72
N THR A 341 28.04 -8.11 -5.96
CA THR A 341 28.52 -6.83 -6.53
C THR A 341 27.56 -5.66 -6.24
N HIS A 342 26.44 -5.92 -5.55
CA HIS A 342 25.48 -4.86 -5.22
C HIS A 342 26.14 -3.79 -4.33
N VAL A 343 25.89 -2.53 -4.63
CA VAL A 343 26.55 -1.40 -3.92
C VAL A 343 26.26 -1.44 -2.40
N ASP A 344 25.08 -1.93 -2.00
CA ASP A 344 24.66 -2.03 -0.60
C ASP A 344 24.84 -3.45 -0.02
N ALA A 345 25.67 -4.31 -0.64
CA ALA A 345 25.80 -5.73 -0.27
C ALA A 345 26.11 -5.95 1.22
N ALA A 346 26.90 -5.06 1.85
CA ALA A 346 27.23 -5.14 3.26
C ALA A 346 25.98 -4.92 4.16
N ALA A 347 25.16 -3.93 3.86
CA ALA A 347 23.91 -3.70 4.58
C ALA A 347 22.90 -4.83 4.36
N ILE A 348 22.78 -5.32 3.12
CA ILE A 348 21.93 -6.47 2.77
C ILE A 348 22.33 -7.70 3.60
N ALA A 349 23.61 -8.03 3.61
CA ALA A 349 24.10 -9.20 4.36
C ALA A 349 23.84 -9.10 5.88
N ARG A 350 23.84 -7.90 6.44
CA ARG A 350 23.56 -7.70 7.87
C ARG A 350 22.09 -7.79 8.21
N GLN A 351 21.21 -7.20 7.40
CA GLN A 351 19.87 -6.82 7.81
C GLN A 351 18.74 -7.55 7.05
N TYR A 352 19.02 -8.03 5.84
CA TYR A 352 18.01 -8.64 4.99
C TYR A 352 18.20 -10.15 4.85
N VAL A 353 17.11 -10.88 4.68
CA VAL A 353 17.09 -12.32 4.41
C VAL A 353 16.58 -12.65 3.01
N ARG A 354 15.82 -11.73 2.39
CA ARG A 354 15.26 -11.91 1.05
C ARG A 354 15.55 -10.70 0.18
N PRO A 355 16.01 -10.92 -1.07
CA PRO A 355 16.37 -9.84 -1.98
C PRO A 355 15.17 -9.26 -2.75
N GLY A 356 13.95 -9.80 -2.59
CA GLY A 356 12.76 -9.38 -3.33
C GLY A 356 12.67 -9.93 -4.74
N SER A 357 11.63 -9.53 -5.47
CA SER A 357 11.27 -10.01 -6.81
C SER A 357 11.59 -9.01 -7.93
N LEU A 358 11.95 -7.78 -7.58
CA LEU A 358 12.22 -6.71 -8.52
C LEU A 358 13.70 -6.67 -8.89
N LEU A 359 14.00 -6.61 -10.18
CA LEU A 359 15.36 -6.37 -10.68
C LEU A 359 15.34 -5.42 -11.87
N SER A 360 16.47 -4.80 -12.14
CA SER A 360 16.66 -4.00 -13.34
C SER A 360 17.99 -4.36 -14.00
N PHE A 361 18.07 -4.17 -15.31
CA PHE A 361 19.31 -4.42 -16.05
C PHE A 361 19.47 -3.50 -17.25
N ARG A 362 20.69 -3.39 -17.74
CA ARG A 362 21.05 -2.66 -18.95
C ARG A 362 21.67 -3.61 -19.96
N VAL A 363 21.26 -3.50 -21.21
CA VAL A 363 21.85 -4.23 -22.32
C VAL A 363 23.08 -3.49 -22.79
N LYS A 364 24.14 -4.23 -23.11
CA LYS A 364 25.41 -3.70 -23.59
C LYS A 364 25.20 -2.97 -24.92
N ASP A 365 25.83 -1.80 -25.03
CA ASP A 365 25.78 -0.95 -26.22
C ASP A 365 24.36 -0.58 -26.69
N ALA A 366 23.35 -0.69 -25.81
CA ALA A 366 22.00 -0.25 -26.12
C ALA A 366 21.83 1.25 -25.85
N ASP A 367 21.18 1.93 -26.77
CA ASP A 367 20.56 3.22 -26.56
C ASP A 367 19.13 3.05 -26.01
N GLU A 368 18.40 4.14 -25.88
CA GLU A 368 17.02 4.16 -25.40
C GLU A 368 16.07 3.34 -26.28
N ASP A 369 16.17 3.53 -27.61
CA ASP A 369 15.27 2.89 -28.57
C ASP A 369 15.46 1.38 -28.60
N ARG A 370 16.72 0.91 -28.56
CA ARG A 370 17.03 -0.51 -28.48
C ARG A 370 16.59 -1.13 -27.16
N ALA A 371 16.80 -0.43 -26.03
CA ALA A 371 16.35 -0.93 -24.72
C ALA A 371 14.81 -1.06 -24.68
N ARG A 372 14.09 -0.05 -25.20
CA ARG A 372 12.63 -0.09 -25.34
C ARG A 372 12.18 -1.25 -26.20
N HIS A 373 12.79 -1.39 -27.40
CA HIS A 373 12.46 -2.46 -28.33
C HIS A 373 12.66 -3.86 -27.72
N LEU A 374 13.76 -4.10 -27.01
CA LEU A 374 14.00 -5.38 -26.35
C LEU A 374 13.01 -5.66 -25.21
N ALA A 375 12.56 -4.63 -24.49
CA ALA A 375 11.49 -4.77 -23.52
C ALA A 375 10.16 -5.15 -24.19
N ASP A 376 9.84 -4.57 -25.36
CA ASP A 376 8.66 -4.90 -26.16
C ASP A 376 8.74 -6.33 -26.71
N VAL A 377 9.90 -6.76 -27.24
CA VAL A 377 10.12 -8.14 -27.68
C VAL A 377 9.92 -9.13 -26.53
N LEU A 378 10.51 -8.87 -25.36
CA LEU A 378 10.34 -9.73 -24.20
C LEU A 378 8.87 -9.81 -23.77
N ALA A 379 8.16 -8.70 -23.83
CA ALA A 379 6.75 -8.63 -23.47
C ALA A 379 5.82 -9.37 -24.45
N THR A 380 6.26 -9.68 -25.65
CA THR A 380 5.50 -10.50 -26.62
C THR A 380 5.68 -11.99 -26.41
N THR A 381 6.64 -12.42 -25.59
CA THR A 381 6.73 -13.83 -25.17
C THR A 381 5.47 -14.23 -24.40
N VAL A 382 5.12 -15.52 -24.40
CA VAL A 382 3.87 -15.99 -23.76
C VAL A 382 3.86 -15.73 -22.25
N ILE A 383 5.02 -15.81 -21.60
CA ILE A 383 5.13 -15.81 -20.14
C ILE A 383 5.38 -14.43 -19.52
N VAL A 384 5.89 -13.45 -20.27
CA VAL A 384 6.19 -12.11 -19.75
C VAL A 384 5.13 -11.10 -20.21
N ARG A 385 4.76 -10.16 -19.33
CA ARG A 385 3.75 -9.12 -19.60
C ARG A 385 4.37 -7.73 -19.57
N TYR A 386 3.93 -6.82 -20.45
CA TYR A 386 4.29 -5.41 -20.32
C TYR A 386 3.34 -4.73 -19.32
N ALA A 387 3.88 -4.12 -18.28
CA ALA A 387 3.04 -3.47 -17.26
C ALA A 387 3.70 -2.25 -16.63
N LEU A 388 2.85 -1.29 -16.24
CA LEU A 388 3.25 -0.11 -15.49
C LEU A 388 3.74 -0.47 -14.09
N SER A 389 3.03 -1.39 -13.43
CA SER A 389 3.27 -1.81 -12.06
C SER A 389 4.32 -2.91 -11.97
N PHE A 390 4.54 -3.41 -10.79
CA PHE A 390 5.38 -4.56 -10.48
C PHE A 390 4.63 -5.51 -9.54
N ASP A 391 5.23 -6.69 -9.30
CA ASP A 391 4.64 -7.83 -8.61
C ASP A 391 3.39 -8.38 -9.33
N GLY A 392 2.79 -9.43 -8.78
CA GLY A 392 1.67 -10.15 -9.37
C GLY A 392 2.00 -11.61 -9.64
N LEU A 393 1.08 -12.33 -10.29
CA LEU A 393 1.26 -13.77 -10.56
C LEU A 393 2.25 -14.01 -11.70
N ALA A 394 2.17 -13.19 -12.74
CA ALA A 394 3.04 -13.30 -13.93
C ALA A 394 4.16 -12.26 -13.92
N THR A 395 5.30 -12.64 -14.47
CA THR A 395 6.45 -11.74 -14.65
C THR A 395 6.08 -10.55 -15.54
N LYS A 396 6.50 -9.36 -15.09
CA LYS A 396 6.24 -8.09 -15.77
C LYS A 396 7.56 -7.43 -16.17
N VAL A 397 7.59 -6.90 -17.37
CA VAL A 397 8.70 -6.09 -17.90
C VAL A 397 8.22 -4.70 -18.24
N ASN A 398 9.09 -3.72 -18.13
CA ASN A 398 8.91 -2.44 -18.80
C ASN A 398 10.25 -1.75 -19.09
N HIS A 399 10.20 -0.84 -20.04
CA HIS A 399 11.25 0.15 -20.24
C HIS A 399 10.97 1.31 -19.25
N HIS A 400 11.87 1.50 -18.28
CA HIS A 400 11.60 2.33 -17.10
C HIS A 400 11.24 3.79 -17.46
N ARG A 401 11.98 4.40 -18.40
CA ARG A 401 11.69 5.75 -18.85
C ARG A 401 10.29 5.91 -19.43
N THR A 402 9.91 5.01 -20.34
CA THR A 402 8.61 5.08 -21.04
C THR A 402 7.43 5.05 -20.08
N VAL A 403 7.57 4.32 -18.97
CA VAL A 403 6.46 4.00 -18.08
C VAL A 403 6.47 4.85 -16.81
N SER A 404 7.64 5.03 -16.20
CA SER A 404 7.73 5.61 -14.85
C SER A 404 8.31 7.02 -14.84
N GLU A 405 9.15 7.36 -15.83
CA GLU A 405 9.95 8.59 -15.83
C GLU A 405 9.69 9.45 -17.08
N TYR A 406 8.55 9.27 -17.75
CA TYR A 406 8.21 9.99 -18.99
C TYR A 406 8.13 11.51 -18.84
N PHE A 407 8.01 12.02 -17.61
CA PHE A 407 7.97 13.45 -17.26
C PHE A 407 9.33 14.00 -16.79
N THR A 408 10.33 13.15 -16.56
CA THR A 408 11.68 13.56 -16.15
C THR A 408 12.49 14.00 -17.36
N ALA A 409 13.26 15.08 -17.21
CA ALA A 409 14.09 15.61 -18.30
C ALA A 409 15.08 14.55 -18.79
N LEU A 410 15.18 14.39 -20.12
CA LEU A 410 15.96 13.33 -20.75
C LEU A 410 17.45 13.36 -20.40
N ASP A 411 18.03 14.55 -20.25
CA ASP A 411 19.43 14.73 -19.88
C ASP A 411 19.70 14.24 -18.44
N GLN A 412 18.73 14.40 -17.53
CA GLN A 412 18.81 13.85 -16.18
C GLN A 412 18.71 12.32 -16.20
N LEU A 413 17.81 11.76 -17.01
CA LEU A 413 17.66 10.32 -17.15
C LEU A 413 18.92 9.69 -17.75
N LYS A 414 19.51 10.33 -18.76
CA LYS A 414 20.76 9.87 -19.38
C LYS A 414 21.93 9.89 -18.40
N ARG A 415 22.05 10.93 -17.57
CA ARG A 415 23.09 10.97 -16.52
C ARG A 415 23.01 9.78 -15.57
N ASN A 416 21.80 9.33 -15.25
CA ASN A 416 21.55 8.19 -14.36
C ASN A 416 21.46 6.84 -15.11
N GLY A 417 21.49 6.87 -16.45
CA GLY A 417 21.30 5.68 -17.29
C GLY A 417 19.91 5.05 -17.19
N PHE A 418 18.89 5.82 -16.78
CA PHE A 418 17.50 5.36 -16.67
C PHE A 418 16.79 5.34 -18.02
N ASP A 419 17.33 6.06 -19.01
CA ASP A 419 16.90 6.04 -20.41
C ASP A 419 17.04 4.66 -21.07
N ARG A 420 17.94 3.81 -20.56
CA ARG A 420 18.27 2.49 -21.09
C ARG A 420 17.93 1.33 -20.15
N LEU A 421 17.21 1.62 -19.08
CA LEU A 421 16.93 0.66 -18.04
C LEU A 421 15.70 -0.18 -18.36
N ILE A 422 15.88 -1.50 -18.37
CA ILE A 422 14.80 -2.47 -18.45
C ILE A 422 14.55 -2.98 -17.03
N ARG A 423 13.32 -2.85 -16.54
CA ARG A 423 12.91 -3.35 -15.22
C ARG A 423 12.09 -4.61 -15.37
N LEU A 424 12.41 -5.62 -14.57
CA LEU A 424 11.71 -6.90 -14.51
C LEU A 424 11.18 -7.13 -13.10
N ALA A 425 9.90 -7.42 -12.97
CA ALA A 425 9.28 -7.89 -11.74
C ALA A 425 8.92 -9.36 -11.92
N VAL A 426 9.61 -10.22 -11.21
CA VAL A 426 9.50 -11.67 -11.37
C VAL A 426 8.22 -12.19 -10.72
N GLY A 427 7.46 -12.98 -11.47
CA GLY A 427 6.25 -13.66 -11.03
C GLY A 427 6.49 -15.04 -10.42
N LEU A 428 5.54 -15.95 -10.65
CA LEU A 428 5.57 -17.31 -10.11
C LEU A 428 6.03 -18.36 -11.13
N GLU A 429 6.47 -17.94 -12.31
CA GLU A 429 7.00 -18.84 -13.34
C GLU A 429 8.26 -19.55 -12.85
N GLU A 430 8.56 -20.69 -13.45
CA GLU A 430 9.83 -21.38 -13.22
C GLU A 430 11.00 -20.53 -13.77
N ALA A 431 12.10 -20.52 -13.03
CA ALA A 431 13.25 -19.69 -13.38
C ALA A 431 13.84 -20.02 -14.75
N ASP A 432 13.85 -21.28 -15.12
CA ASP A 432 14.44 -21.76 -16.37
C ASP A 432 13.63 -21.28 -17.59
N ASP A 433 12.31 -21.21 -17.47
CA ASP A 433 11.43 -20.65 -18.52
C ASP A 433 11.68 -19.16 -18.72
N LEU A 434 11.81 -18.41 -17.64
CA LEU A 434 12.15 -16.98 -17.70
C LEU A 434 13.54 -16.75 -18.29
N ILE A 435 14.51 -17.55 -17.88
CA ILE A 435 15.90 -17.51 -18.39
C ILE A 435 15.88 -17.82 -19.91
N ALA A 436 15.13 -18.83 -20.34
CA ALA A 436 15.00 -19.15 -21.77
C ALA A 436 14.41 -17.99 -22.56
N ALA A 437 13.33 -17.35 -22.08
CA ALA A 437 12.72 -16.19 -22.73
C ALA A 437 13.67 -14.98 -22.80
N LEU A 438 14.39 -14.69 -21.71
CA LEU A 438 15.38 -13.62 -21.66
C LEU A 438 16.56 -13.89 -22.60
N ASN A 439 17.11 -15.11 -22.57
CA ASN A 439 18.21 -15.53 -23.44
C ASN A 439 17.83 -15.42 -24.90
N TRP A 440 16.64 -15.90 -25.26
CA TRP A 440 16.13 -15.80 -26.62
C TRP A 440 15.97 -14.33 -27.05
N THR A 441 15.36 -13.48 -26.20
CA THR A 441 15.19 -12.04 -26.47
C THR A 441 16.53 -11.34 -26.68
N LEU A 442 17.51 -11.60 -25.82
CA LEU A 442 18.83 -10.99 -25.91
C LEU A 442 19.59 -11.43 -27.18
N HIS A 443 19.39 -12.67 -27.68
CA HIS A 443 20.04 -13.14 -28.88
C HIS A 443 19.37 -12.70 -30.18
N HIS A 444 18.04 -12.70 -30.21
CA HIS A 444 17.26 -12.56 -31.43
C HIS A 444 16.45 -11.26 -31.51
N GLY A 445 16.28 -10.54 -30.40
CA GLY A 445 15.38 -9.38 -30.32
C GLY A 445 15.69 -8.28 -31.33
N ASP A 446 16.96 -8.04 -31.62
CA ASP A 446 17.37 -7.01 -32.58
C ASP A 446 16.93 -7.33 -34.05
N SER A 447 16.62 -8.60 -34.37
CA SER A 447 16.14 -9.01 -35.69
C SER A 447 14.62 -9.00 -35.83
N ILE A 448 13.88 -8.73 -34.74
CA ILE A 448 12.42 -8.71 -34.75
C ILE A 448 11.92 -7.32 -35.15
N SER A 449 11.11 -7.24 -36.19
CA SER A 449 10.54 -5.97 -36.61
C SER A 449 9.30 -5.57 -35.80
N THR A 450 8.90 -4.31 -35.92
CA THR A 450 7.64 -3.82 -35.32
C THR A 450 6.41 -4.55 -35.90
N ALA A 451 6.47 -4.96 -37.16
CA ALA A 451 5.40 -5.74 -37.81
C ALA A 451 5.31 -7.15 -37.19
N ASP A 452 6.46 -7.79 -36.91
CA ASP A 452 6.50 -9.08 -36.23
C ASP A 452 5.90 -8.97 -34.80
N LEU A 453 6.23 -7.91 -34.04
CA LEU A 453 5.67 -7.69 -32.73
C LEU A 453 4.13 -7.59 -32.77
N ALA A 454 3.56 -6.86 -33.72
CA ALA A 454 2.12 -6.76 -33.92
C ALA A 454 1.46 -8.10 -34.26
N ALA A 455 2.08 -8.88 -35.12
CA ALA A 455 1.62 -10.23 -35.47
C ALA A 455 1.67 -11.16 -34.23
N TRP A 456 2.73 -11.12 -33.44
CA TRP A 456 2.88 -11.97 -32.28
C TRP A 456 1.93 -11.59 -31.14
N GLN A 457 1.60 -10.30 -30.97
CA GLN A 457 0.57 -9.90 -30.02
C GLN A 457 -0.79 -10.52 -30.36
N THR A 458 -1.13 -10.57 -31.65
CA THR A 458 -2.36 -11.22 -32.14
C THR A 458 -2.30 -12.73 -31.92
N GLN A 459 -1.20 -13.37 -32.29
CA GLN A 459 -0.99 -14.80 -32.11
C GLN A 459 -1.06 -15.22 -30.65
N ARG A 460 -0.43 -14.46 -29.73
CA ARG A 460 -0.45 -14.71 -28.31
C ARG A 460 -1.88 -14.72 -27.74
N ALA A 461 -2.74 -13.82 -28.21
CA ALA A 461 -4.15 -13.81 -27.79
C ALA A 461 -4.85 -15.11 -28.21
N ALA A 462 -4.55 -15.62 -29.40
CA ALA A 462 -5.06 -16.91 -29.89
C ALA A 462 -4.50 -18.09 -29.06
N ASP A 463 -3.19 -18.12 -28.83
CA ASP A 463 -2.52 -19.20 -28.06
C ASP A 463 -3.05 -19.33 -26.64
N LEU A 464 -3.44 -18.20 -26.02
CA LEU A 464 -4.02 -18.19 -24.66
C LEU A 464 -5.52 -18.53 -24.63
N SER A 465 -6.23 -18.42 -25.75
CA SER A 465 -7.67 -18.72 -25.86
C SER A 465 -7.98 -20.21 -25.99
N HIS A 466 -6.99 -21.03 -26.31
CA HIS A 466 -7.13 -22.48 -26.60
C HIS A 466 -6.80 -23.38 -25.40
N ARG A 467 -6.73 -22.82 -24.17
CA ARG A 467 -6.46 -23.61 -22.95
C ARG A 467 -7.64 -23.69 -22.01
#